data_f7adc691a901f18079b6b68944bed1b9
#
_entry.id   f7adc691a901f18079b6b68944bed1b9
#
_cell.length_a   1.000
_cell.length_b   1.000
_cell.length_c   1.000
_cell.angle_alpha   90.00
_cell.angle_beta   90.00
_cell.angle_gamma   90.00
#
_symmetry.space_group_name_H-M   'P 1'
#
loop_
_entity.id
_entity.type
_entity.pdbx_description
1 polymer ?
#
loop_
_entity_poly.entity_id
_entity_poly.type
_entity_poly.pdbx_seq_one_letter_code
_entity_poly.pdbx_strand_id
1 'polypeptide(L)'
;MRVLPSLVTERIESVKAGLAGAIAFTIADLIVILLNNLIFVPWGIGFSLLQVTSPLDSLITIATALVSGFLFGVTYRYIIRSDRNSHLKDGAVMAFGLVRGLAFLEATVVKSGQFWSLSILIAETILCFAIARYCLDFALGRKLIKPFL
;
A
#
# COMPACT_ATOMS: atom_id res chain seq x y z
N MET A 1 23.41 -7.96 -28.82
CA MET A 1 22.18 -7.21 -29.15
C MET A 1 21.13 -7.55 -28.09
N ARG A 2 20.79 -6.63 -27.18
CA ARG A 2 19.67 -6.86 -26.26
C ARG A 2 18.39 -6.63 -27.06
N VAL A 3 17.63 -7.70 -27.27
CA VAL A 3 16.29 -7.58 -27.88
C VAL A 3 15.43 -6.82 -26.88
N LEU A 4 15.05 -5.58 -27.22
CA LEU A 4 14.10 -4.81 -26.41
C LEU A 4 12.79 -5.58 -26.34
N PRO A 5 12.24 -5.80 -25.14
CA PRO A 5 10.95 -6.46 -25.01
C PRO A 5 9.88 -5.64 -25.74
N SER A 6 8.89 -6.33 -26.29
CA SER A 6 7.79 -5.64 -26.97
C SER A 6 7.01 -4.78 -25.94
N LEU A 7 6.49 -3.63 -26.36
CA LEU A 7 5.67 -2.75 -25.51
C LEU A 7 4.52 -3.48 -24.83
N VAL A 8 3.98 -4.51 -25.51
CA VAL A 8 2.91 -5.36 -24.97
C VAL A 8 3.40 -6.18 -23.76
N THR A 9 4.61 -6.76 -23.87
CA THR A 9 5.21 -7.53 -22.78
C THR A 9 5.45 -6.65 -21.56
N GLU A 10 5.95 -5.43 -21.75
CA GLU A 10 6.20 -4.48 -20.66
C GLU A 10 4.89 -4.07 -19.94
N ARG A 11 3.81 -3.86 -20.70
CA ARG A 11 2.48 -3.55 -20.11
C ARG A 11 1.94 -4.70 -19.30
N ILE A 12 2.04 -5.94 -19.80
CA ILE A 12 1.58 -7.13 -19.08
C ILE A 12 2.33 -7.30 -17.76
N GLU A 13 3.66 -7.14 -17.78
CA GLU A 13 4.47 -7.25 -16.56
C GLU A 13 4.17 -6.12 -15.55
N SER A 14 3.83 -4.92 -16.01
CA SER A 14 3.38 -3.84 -15.13
C SER A 14 2.03 -4.13 -14.48
N VAL A 15 1.09 -4.71 -15.23
CA VAL A 15 -0.21 -5.13 -14.68
C VAL A 15 -0.02 -6.24 -13.64
N LYS A 16 0.86 -7.23 -13.89
CA LYS A 16 1.19 -8.26 -12.90
C LYS A 16 1.77 -7.67 -11.61
N ALA A 17 2.68 -6.71 -11.72
CA ALA A 17 3.23 -6.00 -10.57
C ALA A 17 2.14 -5.22 -9.82
N GLY A 18 1.26 -4.55 -10.55
CA GLY A 18 0.11 -3.85 -9.97
C GLY A 18 -0.83 -4.80 -9.22
N LEU A 19 -1.18 -5.94 -9.82
CA LEU A 19 -2.04 -6.95 -9.17
C LEU A 19 -1.39 -7.54 -7.91
N ALA A 20 -0.10 -7.88 -7.97
CA ALA A 20 0.64 -8.35 -6.80
C ALA A 20 0.67 -7.31 -5.69
N GLY A 21 0.92 -6.04 -6.02
CA GLY A 21 0.87 -4.92 -5.08
C GLY A 21 -0.53 -4.70 -4.50
N ALA A 22 -1.58 -4.78 -5.33
CA ALA A 22 -2.96 -4.65 -4.89
C ALA A 22 -3.32 -5.73 -3.85
N ILE A 23 -3.03 -6.98 -4.15
CA ILE A 23 -3.34 -8.11 -3.26
C ILE A 23 -2.54 -7.98 -1.96
N ALA A 24 -1.22 -7.77 -2.04
CA ALA A 24 -0.35 -7.68 -0.87
C ALA A 24 -0.75 -6.52 0.05
N PHE A 25 -1.00 -5.34 -0.51
CA PHE A 25 -1.42 -4.18 0.26
C PHE A 25 -2.79 -4.38 0.91
N THR A 26 -3.77 -4.87 0.16
CA THR A 26 -5.14 -5.08 0.67
C THR A 26 -5.15 -6.11 1.80
N ILE A 27 -4.39 -7.19 1.69
CA ILE A 27 -4.28 -8.18 2.78
C ILE A 27 -3.65 -7.53 4.02
N ALA A 28 -2.57 -6.76 3.85
CA ALA A 28 -1.92 -6.07 4.97
C ALA A 28 -2.88 -5.07 5.65
N ASP A 29 -3.60 -4.27 4.86
CA ASP A 29 -4.58 -3.28 5.34
C ASP A 29 -5.73 -3.96 6.13
N LEU A 30 -6.26 -5.06 5.60
CA LEU A 30 -7.30 -5.84 6.30
C LEU A 30 -6.79 -6.46 7.62
N ILE A 31 -5.55 -6.93 7.65
CA ILE A 31 -4.94 -7.45 8.90
C ILE A 31 -4.81 -6.32 9.92
N VAL A 32 -4.36 -5.14 9.52
CA VAL A 32 -4.24 -3.98 10.41
C VAL A 32 -5.61 -3.57 10.94
N ILE A 33 -6.64 -3.49 10.10
CA ILE A 33 -8.01 -3.20 10.53
C ILE A 33 -8.51 -4.23 11.55
N LEU A 34 -8.25 -5.51 11.30
CA LEU A 34 -8.64 -6.59 12.22
C LEU A 34 -7.92 -6.47 13.58
N LEU A 35 -6.61 -6.22 13.55
CA LEU A 35 -5.81 -6.03 14.77
C LEU A 35 -6.28 -4.81 15.56
N ASN A 36 -6.59 -3.71 14.90
CA ASN A 36 -7.12 -2.51 15.53
C ASN A 36 -8.45 -2.80 16.24
N ASN A 37 -9.35 -3.52 15.58
CA ASN A 37 -10.63 -3.91 16.20
C ASN A 37 -10.46 -4.86 17.39
N LEU A 38 -9.51 -5.80 17.32
CA LEU A 38 -9.29 -6.76 18.40
C LEU A 38 -8.55 -6.17 19.61
N ILE A 39 -7.61 -5.25 19.37
CA ILE A 39 -6.71 -4.75 20.41
C ILE A 39 -7.23 -3.43 20.99
N PHE A 40 -7.54 -2.45 20.15
CA PHE A 40 -7.80 -1.09 20.61
C PHE A 40 -9.24 -0.82 21.02
N VAL A 41 -10.22 -1.50 20.41
CA VAL A 41 -11.64 -1.35 20.79
C VAL A 41 -11.92 -1.78 22.25
N PRO A 42 -11.39 -2.92 22.74
CA PRO A 42 -11.60 -3.33 24.12
C PRO A 42 -10.95 -2.39 25.16
N TRP A 43 -9.92 -1.65 24.76
CA TRP A 43 -9.19 -0.75 25.67
C TRP A 43 -9.75 0.67 25.68
N GLY A 44 -10.89 0.91 25.01
CA GLY A 44 -11.53 2.23 24.96
C GLY A 44 -10.74 3.27 24.16
N ILE A 45 -9.67 2.87 23.48
CA ILE A 45 -8.90 3.70 22.56
C ILE A 45 -9.58 3.57 21.19
N GLY A 46 -10.79 4.14 21.11
CA GLY A 46 -11.59 4.05 19.90
C GLY A 46 -10.98 4.88 18.79
N PHE A 47 -10.28 4.24 17.85
CA PHE A 47 -10.04 4.81 16.53
C PHE A 47 -11.35 4.80 15.74
N SER A 48 -12.24 5.73 16.05
CA SER A 48 -13.54 5.88 15.37
C SER A 48 -13.39 6.10 13.85
N LEU A 49 -12.20 6.45 13.41
CA LEU A 49 -11.85 6.72 12.01
C LEU A 49 -11.70 5.44 11.16
N LEU A 50 -11.46 4.30 11.80
CA LEU A 50 -11.28 3.00 11.14
C LEU A 50 -12.44 2.04 11.41
N GLN A 51 -13.44 2.47 12.17
CA GLN A 51 -14.63 1.66 12.36
C GLN A 51 -15.45 1.62 11.09
N VAL A 52 -15.33 0.52 10.40
CA VAL A 52 -16.21 0.18 9.29
C VAL A 52 -17.60 -0.11 9.88
N THR A 53 -18.45 0.89 9.83
CA THR A 53 -19.78 0.84 10.43
C THR A 53 -20.86 0.38 9.47
N SER A 54 -20.58 0.45 8.16
CA SER A 54 -21.54 0.04 7.15
C SER A 54 -20.90 -0.87 6.08
N PRO A 55 -21.69 -1.71 5.39
CA PRO A 55 -21.20 -2.49 4.26
C PRO A 55 -20.63 -1.63 3.13
N LEU A 56 -21.16 -0.42 2.95
CA LEU A 56 -20.68 0.53 1.96
C LEU A 56 -19.27 1.04 2.31
N ASP A 57 -19.03 1.35 3.59
CA ASP A 57 -17.70 1.80 4.05
C ASP A 57 -16.66 0.70 3.84
N SER A 58 -17.03 -0.57 4.11
CA SER A 58 -16.17 -1.73 3.82
C SER A 58 -15.79 -1.81 2.35
N LEU A 59 -16.77 -1.64 1.47
CA LEU A 59 -16.56 -1.70 0.02
C LEU A 59 -15.61 -0.59 -0.44
N ILE A 60 -15.82 0.63 0.03
CA ILE A 60 -14.97 1.79 -0.29
C ILE A 60 -13.54 1.55 0.22
N THR A 61 -13.39 1.06 1.44
CA THR A 61 -12.08 0.77 2.03
C THR A 61 -11.31 -0.26 1.21
N ILE A 62 -11.95 -1.37 0.85
CA ILE A 62 -11.33 -2.42 0.03
C ILE A 62 -11.00 -1.89 -1.37
N ALA A 63 -11.91 -1.15 -2.00
CA ALA A 63 -11.68 -0.59 -3.32
C ALA A 63 -10.49 0.39 -3.33
N THR A 64 -10.40 1.28 -2.35
CA THR A 64 -9.29 2.23 -2.22
C THR A 64 -7.98 1.53 -1.88
N ALA A 65 -7.99 0.45 -1.09
CA ALA A 65 -6.82 -0.37 -0.81
C ALA A 65 -6.30 -1.06 -2.08
N LEU A 66 -7.20 -1.67 -2.86
CA LEU A 66 -6.85 -2.33 -4.13
C LEU A 66 -6.22 -1.34 -5.12
N VAL A 67 -6.84 -0.17 -5.30
CA VAL A 67 -6.32 0.87 -6.21
C VAL A 67 -4.97 1.39 -5.73
N SER A 68 -4.83 1.70 -4.45
CA SER A 68 -3.57 2.19 -3.87
C SER A 68 -2.43 1.17 -4.03
N GLY A 69 -2.71 -0.10 -3.71
CA GLY A 69 -1.74 -1.18 -3.86
C GLY A 69 -1.39 -1.45 -5.33
N PHE A 70 -2.36 -1.35 -6.24
CA PHE A 70 -2.13 -1.51 -7.68
C PHE A 70 -1.19 -0.41 -8.21
N LEU A 71 -1.50 0.85 -7.92
CA LEU A 71 -0.67 1.99 -8.32
C LEU A 71 0.74 1.90 -7.74
N PHE A 72 0.85 1.51 -6.46
CA PHE A 72 2.14 1.26 -5.84
C PHE A 72 2.92 0.16 -6.57
N GLY A 73 2.31 -0.98 -6.87
CA GLY A 73 2.97 -2.10 -7.54
C GLY A 73 3.47 -1.75 -8.95
N VAL A 74 2.66 -1.03 -9.72
CA VAL A 74 3.05 -0.53 -11.05
C VAL A 74 4.22 0.44 -10.92
N THR A 75 4.11 1.45 -10.07
CA THR A 75 5.14 2.47 -9.86
C THR A 75 6.43 1.87 -9.33
N TYR A 76 6.33 0.94 -8.37
CA TYR A 76 7.46 0.25 -7.78
C TYR A 76 8.28 -0.52 -8.82
N ARG A 77 7.62 -1.21 -9.77
CA ARG A 77 8.31 -1.89 -10.88
C ARG A 77 9.13 -0.93 -11.74
N TYR A 78 8.59 0.28 -12.02
CA TYR A 78 9.32 1.30 -12.79
C TYR A 78 10.49 1.92 -12.02
N ILE A 79 10.33 2.10 -10.71
CA ILE A 79 11.36 2.67 -9.83
C ILE A 79 12.56 1.73 -9.71
N ILE A 80 12.31 0.42 -9.55
CA ILE A 80 13.39 -0.55 -9.27
C ILE A 80 14.29 -0.79 -10.49
N ARG A 81 13.80 -0.67 -11.73
CA ARG A 81 14.61 -0.95 -12.95
C ARG A 81 15.77 -1.93 -12.66
N SER A 82 16.97 -1.61 -13.10
CA SER A 82 18.22 -2.31 -12.78
C SER A 82 18.97 -1.71 -11.56
N ASP A 83 18.42 -0.71 -10.91
CA ASP A 83 19.06 -0.03 -9.80
C ASP A 83 18.84 -0.78 -8.48
N ARG A 84 19.94 -1.11 -7.80
CA ARG A 84 19.96 -1.79 -6.51
C ARG A 84 19.87 -0.83 -5.32
N ASN A 85 19.62 0.45 -5.56
CA ASN A 85 19.61 1.45 -4.51
C ASN A 85 18.41 1.24 -3.57
N SER A 86 18.68 0.82 -2.32
CA SER A 86 17.66 0.60 -1.30
C SER A 86 16.90 1.89 -0.96
N HIS A 87 17.55 3.04 -0.99
CA HIS A 87 16.92 4.33 -0.64
C HIS A 87 15.77 4.70 -1.57
N LEU A 88 15.87 4.32 -2.84
CA LEU A 88 14.80 4.57 -3.81
C LEU A 88 13.54 3.76 -3.50
N LYS A 89 13.73 2.52 -3.05
CA LYS A 89 12.66 1.62 -2.63
C LYS A 89 11.98 2.14 -1.36
N ASP A 90 12.78 2.60 -0.38
CA ASP A 90 12.28 3.17 0.88
C ASP A 90 11.53 4.47 0.60
N GLY A 91 12.05 5.31 -0.29
CA GLY A 91 11.39 6.54 -0.74
C GLY A 91 10.00 6.30 -1.34
N ALA A 92 9.83 5.25 -2.15
CA ALA A 92 8.53 4.90 -2.69
C ALA A 92 7.53 4.49 -1.61
N VAL A 93 7.95 3.66 -0.64
CA VAL A 93 7.12 3.25 0.49
C VAL A 93 6.68 4.47 1.32
N MET A 94 7.62 5.35 1.64
CA MET A 94 7.34 6.57 2.39
C MET A 94 6.39 7.50 1.64
N ALA A 95 6.62 7.73 0.36
CA ALA A 95 5.77 8.61 -0.45
C ALA A 95 4.32 8.11 -0.49
N PHE A 96 4.10 6.84 -0.84
CA PHE A 96 2.75 6.28 -0.91
C PHE A 96 2.09 6.18 0.46
N GLY A 97 2.85 5.78 1.50
CA GLY A 97 2.37 5.68 2.87
C GLY A 97 1.95 7.03 3.44
N LEU A 98 2.77 8.06 3.25
CA LEU A 98 2.46 9.42 3.70
C LEU A 98 1.26 10.01 2.94
N VAL A 99 1.22 9.90 1.61
CA VAL A 99 0.10 10.45 0.82
C VAL A 99 -1.22 9.81 1.25
N ARG A 100 -1.26 8.48 1.40
CA ARG A 100 -2.48 7.79 1.85
C ARG A 100 -2.83 8.15 3.30
N GLY A 101 -1.83 8.19 4.20
CA GLY A 101 -2.04 8.56 5.61
C GLY A 101 -2.52 9.99 5.76
N LEU A 102 -1.97 10.93 4.99
CA LEU A 102 -2.39 12.33 5.00
C LEU A 102 -3.77 12.55 4.37
N ALA A 103 -4.18 11.73 3.40
CA ALA A 103 -5.54 11.79 2.85
C ALA A 103 -6.60 11.48 3.93
N PHE A 104 -6.31 10.60 4.87
CA PHE A 104 -7.17 10.39 6.04
C PHE A 104 -7.20 11.61 6.97
N LEU A 105 -6.08 12.33 7.08
CA LEU A 105 -6.01 13.57 7.85
C LEU A 105 -7.00 14.61 7.28
N GLU A 106 -7.00 14.85 5.98
CA GLU A 106 -7.93 15.79 5.35
C GLU A 106 -9.39 15.42 5.60
N ALA A 107 -9.72 14.14 5.56
CA ALA A 107 -11.07 13.66 5.81
C ALA A 107 -11.54 13.85 7.27
N THR A 108 -10.60 13.99 8.22
CA THR A 108 -10.89 13.91 9.66
C THR A 108 -10.54 15.14 10.48
N VAL A 109 -9.72 16.05 9.98
CA VAL A 109 -9.24 17.27 10.68
C VAL A 109 -10.36 18.17 11.18
N VAL A 110 -11.56 18.02 10.64
CA VAL A 110 -12.71 18.87 11.02
C VAL A 110 -13.26 18.51 12.41
N LYS A 111 -12.90 17.42 13.04
CA LYS A 111 -13.68 16.89 14.19
C LYS A 111 -13.03 16.76 15.55
N SER A 112 -11.76 16.95 15.77
CA SER A 112 -11.23 16.94 17.15
C SER A 112 -9.75 16.55 17.26
N GLY A 113 -8.98 17.27 18.07
CA GLY A 113 -7.61 17.10 18.55
C GLY A 113 -6.97 15.73 18.76
N GLN A 114 -7.25 14.77 17.90
CA GLN A 114 -6.72 13.40 17.95
C GLN A 114 -5.45 13.23 17.10
N PHE A 115 -4.48 14.13 17.28
CA PHE A 115 -3.20 14.04 16.58
C PHE A 115 -2.49 12.68 16.78
N TRP A 116 -2.65 12.07 17.95
CA TRP A 116 -2.04 10.78 18.27
C TRP A 116 -2.59 9.65 17.40
N SER A 117 -3.89 9.60 17.24
CA SER A 117 -4.57 8.59 16.40
C SER A 117 -4.15 8.70 14.94
N LEU A 118 -3.96 9.93 14.46
CA LEU A 118 -3.50 10.20 13.10
C LEU A 118 -2.07 9.75 12.86
N SER A 119 -1.19 9.96 13.84
CA SER A 119 0.20 9.51 13.74
C SER A 119 0.30 7.99 13.63
N ILE A 120 -0.52 7.26 14.39
CA ILE A 120 -0.61 5.80 14.32
C ILE A 120 -1.12 5.37 12.93
N LEU A 121 -2.19 6.00 12.45
CA LEU A 121 -2.75 5.68 11.13
C LEU A 121 -1.75 5.88 9.99
N ILE A 122 -0.97 6.96 10.03
CA ILE A 122 0.11 7.21 9.07
C ILE A 122 1.17 6.10 9.17
N ALA A 123 1.58 5.73 10.38
CA ALA A 123 2.55 4.66 10.59
C ALA A 123 2.03 3.31 10.06
N GLU A 124 0.77 2.99 10.28
CA GLU A 124 0.11 1.78 9.76
C GLU A 124 0.10 1.75 8.23
N THR A 125 -0.25 2.86 7.58
CA THR A 125 -0.24 2.92 6.11
C THR A 125 1.16 2.73 5.54
N ILE A 126 2.19 3.32 6.15
CA ILE A 126 3.59 3.12 5.77
C ILE A 126 3.97 1.64 5.94
N LEU A 127 3.58 1.01 7.05
CA LEU A 127 3.84 -0.40 7.31
C LEU A 127 3.17 -1.30 6.25
N CYS A 128 1.93 -1.03 5.86
CA CYS A 128 1.23 -1.78 4.82
C CYS A 128 1.97 -1.69 3.46
N PHE A 129 2.45 -0.51 3.08
CA PHE A 129 3.26 -0.37 1.87
C PHE A 129 4.64 -1.03 1.99
N ALA A 130 5.24 -1.04 3.18
CA ALA A 130 6.48 -1.78 3.42
C ALA A 130 6.28 -3.30 3.22
N ILE A 131 5.18 -3.86 3.72
CA ILE A 131 4.82 -5.26 3.50
C ILE A 131 4.59 -5.53 2.00
N ALA A 132 3.84 -4.68 1.32
CA ALA A 132 3.62 -4.80 -0.12
C ALA A 132 4.94 -4.76 -0.91
N ARG A 133 5.89 -3.90 -0.51
CA ARG A 133 7.25 -3.86 -1.07
C ARG A 133 7.95 -5.19 -0.92
N TYR A 134 7.98 -5.78 0.28
CA TYR A 134 8.64 -7.08 0.49
C TYR A 134 8.02 -8.18 -0.36
N CYS A 135 6.70 -8.19 -0.51
CA CYS A 135 6.01 -9.13 -1.41
C CYS A 135 6.42 -8.93 -2.87
N LEU A 136 6.54 -7.67 -3.32
CA LEU A 136 6.99 -7.34 -4.68
C LEU A 136 8.46 -7.70 -4.89
N ASP A 137 9.34 -7.42 -3.94
CA ASP A 137 10.76 -7.80 -4.01
C ASP A 137 10.91 -9.32 -4.08
N PHE A 138 10.09 -10.07 -3.33
CA PHE A 138 10.05 -11.53 -3.41
C PHE A 138 9.57 -12.01 -4.79
N ALA A 139 8.51 -11.42 -5.34
CA ALA A 139 7.98 -11.78 -6.66
C ALA A 139 8.98 -11.48 -7.78
N LEU A 140 9.69 -10.35 -7.71
CA LEU A 140 10.76 -9.98 -8.62
C LEU A 140 11.97 -10.91 -8.48
N GLY A 141 12.36 -11.25 -7.24
CA GLY A 141 13.46 -12.17 -6.96
C GLY A 141 13.20 -13.60 -7.46
N ARG A 142 11.96 -14.06 -7.41
CA ARG A 142 11.50 -15.34 -7.96
C ARG A 142 11.24 -15.30 -9.47
N LYS A 143 11.48 -14.16 -10.12
CA LYS A 143 11.23 -13.94 -11.56
C LYS A 143 9.76 -14.19 -11.98
N LEU A 144 8.83 -14.11 -11.05
CA LEU A 144 7.40 -14.15 -11.33
C LEU A 144 6.97 -12.88 -12.08
N ILE A 145 7.64 -11.78 -11.80
CA ILE A 145 7.50 -10.48 -12.48
C ILE A 145 8.88 -10.10 -13.02
N LYS A 146 8.94 -9.67 -14.27
CA LYS A 146 10.20 -9.19 -14.86
C LYS A 146 10.43 -7.74 -14.47
N PRO A 147 11.65 -7.34 -14.04
CA PRO A 147 11.97 -5.95 -13.81
C PRO A 147 11.83 -5.15 -15.12
N PHE A 148 11.62 -3.86 -15.00
CA PHE A 148 11.61 -2.97 -16.16
C PHE A 148 13.05 -2.85 -16.70
N LEU A 149 13.24 -3.02 -18.00
CA LEU A 149 14.56 -2.97 -18.67
C LEU A 149 14.93 -1.56 -19.11
#